data_1087c02e27b4dc7be21bbc1e07a3e116
#
_entry.id   1087c02e27b4dc7be21bbc1e07a3e116
#
_cell.length_a   1.000
_cell.length_b   1.000
_cell.length_c   1.000
_cell.angle_alpha   90.00
_cell.angle_beta   90.00
_cell.angle_gamma   90.00
#
_symmetry.space_group_name_H-M   'P 1'
#
loop_
_entity.id
_entity.type
_entity.pdbx_description
1 polymer ?
#
loop_
_entity_poly.entity_id
_entity_poly.type
_entity_poly.pdbx_seq_one_letter_code
_entity_poly.pdbx_strand_id
1 'polypeptide(L)'
;MSDTDSFLQEVSEELRRDRLYRNIRKYGWIAIVLVFIIVGAATYREYMKSQAETEAELFGTSIIDALNEKNVADRIAKLQKINAPGENAKAIVAMLLSAEATGNETTIFEMSTISDITEKLSIDAHYRDLLNFKILLGSSEIMDLDERIKAFEGLSKPGNPFRLLAEEQMALIELELGNTDNAVEKISKILLDSELTAGLRNRATQMLIALGKDPELINE
;
A
#
# COMPACT_ATOMS: atom_id res chain seq x y z
N MET A 1 72.58 -17.62 32.30
CA MET A 1 72.08 -17.15 30.99
C MET A 1 70.58 -16.74 31.08
N SER A 2 70.17 -16.30 32.26
CA SER A 2 68.67 -15.99 32.48
C SER A 2 68.44 -14.51 32.70
N ASP A 3 69.38 -13.68 33.11
CA ASP A 3 69.12 -12.26 33.40
C ASP A 3 69.11 -11.36 32.17
N THR A 4 69.79 -11.73 31.10
CA THR A 4 69.83 -10.93 29.86
C THR A 4 68.57 -11.07 29.07
N ASP A 5 67.91 -12.23 29.08
CA ASP A 5 66.61 -12.44 28.38
C ASP A 5 65.46 -11.74 29.09
N SER A 6 65.49 -11.73 30.41
CA SER A 6 64.49 -11.02 31.26
C SER A 6 64.58 -9.49 31.05
N PHE A 7 65.80 -8.96 30.98
CA PHE A 7 66.05 -7.54 30.74
C PHE A 7 65.64 -7.10 29.34
N LEU A 8 65.90 -7.92 28.33
CA LEU A 8 65.42 -7.64 26.94
C LEU A 8 63.91 -7.69 26.83
N GLN A 9 63.23 -8.56 27.60
CA GLN A 9 61.79 -8.67 27.61
C GLN A 9 61.15 -7.46 28.30
N GLU A 10 61.72 -7.00 29.42
CA GLU A 10 61.26 -5.81 30.15
C GLU A 10 61.41 -4.52 29.33
N VAL A 11 62.57 -4.34 28.68
CA VAL A 11 62.76 -3.18 27.76
C VAL A 11 61.87 -3.23 26.54
N SER A 12 61.56 -4.42 26.01
CA SER A 12 60.66 -4.56 24.88
C SER A 12 59.19 -4.26 25.23
N GLU A 13 58.79 -4.59 26.45
CA GLU A 13 57.44 -4.23 26.98
C GLU A 13 57.29 -2.74 27.25
N GLU A 14 58.31 -2.10 27.83
CA GLU A 14 58.30 -0.63 28.01
C GLU A 14 58.28 0.12 26.69
N LEU A 15 59.04 -0.29 25.68
CA LEU A 15 59.04 0.32 24.36
C LEU A 15 57.66 0.12 23.62
N ARG A 16 56.99 -1.03 23.82
CA ARG A 16 55.65 -1.27 23.31
C ARG A 16 54.62 -0.37 23.99
N ARG A 17 54.73 -0.21 25.29
CA ARG A 17 53.85 0.62 26.12
C ARG A 17 53.98 2.11 25.73
N ASP A 18 55.22 2.59 25.55
CA ASP A 18 55.47 3.98 25.13
C ASP A 18 54.98 4.26 23.70
N ARG A 19 55.08 3.31 22.77
CA ARG A 19 54.53 3.43 21.43
C ARG A 19 53.00 3.46 21.45
N LEU A 20 52.35 2.64 22.28
CA LEU A 20 50.91 2.63 22.48
C LEU A 20 50.41 3.95 23.07
N TYR A 21 51.04 4.46 24.14
CA TYR A 21 50.67 5.74 24.74
C TYR A 21 50.86 6.93 23.79
N ARG A 22 51.90 6.91 22.98
CA ARG A 22 52.12 7.95 21.95
C ARG A 22 51.07 7.91 20.86
N ASN A 23 50.67 6.74 20.42
CA ASN A 23 49.59 6.56 19.43
C ASN A 23 48.22 6.92 20.01
N ILE A 24 47.90 6.51 21.22
CA ILE A 24 46.65 6.89 21.91
C ILE A 24 46.60 8.41 22.12
N ARG A 25 47.68 9.03 22.51
CA ARG A 25 47.72 10.51 22.66
C ARG A 25 47.57 11.25 21.34
N LYS A 26 48.09 10.67 20.24
CA LYS A 26 48.00 11.28 18.91
C LYS A 26 46.67 11.06 18.23
N TYR A 27 46.03 9.89 18.41
CA TYR A 27 44.84 9.46 17.69
C TYR A 27 43.62 9.24 18.59
N GLY A 28 43.79 9.28 19.91
CA GLY A 28 42.67 9.03 20.86
C GLY A 28 41.52 10.01 20.73
N TRP A 29 41.79 11.26 20.33
CA TRP A 29 40.76 12.24 20.07
C TRP A 29 39.85 11.81 18.89
N ILE A 30 40.37 11.09 17.90
CA ILE A 30 39.62 10.55 16.77
C ILE A 30 38.59 9.53 17.24
N ALA A 31 38.99 8.64 18.17
CA ALA A 31 38.08 7.68 18.77
C ALA A 31 36.94 8.37 19.53
N ILE A 32 37.25 9.44 20.26
CA ILE A 32 36.25 10.25 20.97
C ILE A 32 35.29 10.89 19.99
N VAL A 33 35.77 11.51 18.92
CA VAL A 33 34.94 12.13 17.87
C VAL A 33 34.04 11.07 17.20
N LEU A 34 34.59 9.88 16.92
CA LEU A 34 33.83 8.80 16.32
C LEU A 34 32.70 8.33 17.21
N VAL A 35 32.92 8.23 18.51
CA VAL A 35 31.86 7.91 19.49
C VAL A 35 30.78 8.99 19.49
N PHE A 36 31.14 10.27 19.47
CA PHE A 36 30.16 11.36 19.41
C PHE A 36 29.35 11.33 18.11
N ILE A 37 29.97 10.98 16.97
CA ILE A 37 29.24 10.83 15.69
C ILE A 37 28.24 9.67 15.77
N ILE A 38 28.65 8.53 16.31
CA ILE A 38 27.77 7.35 16.43
C ILE A 38 26.60 7.66 17.38
N VAL A 39 26.87 8.23 18.54
CA VAL A 39 25.83 8.58 19.52
C VAL A 39 24.90 9.67 18.94
N GLY A 40 25.45 10.70 18.30
CA GLY A 40 24.67 11.76 17.65
C GLY A 40 23.77 11.21 16.53
N ALA A 41 24.30 10.31 15.69
CA ALA A 41 23.51 9.67 14.64
C ALA A 41 22.41 8.75 15.22
N ALA A 42 22.69 8.01 16.28
CA ALA A 42 21.70 7.17 16.94
C ALA A 42 20.58 8.01 17.58
N THR A 43 20.92 9.09 18.28
CA THR A 43 19.95 10.00 18.90
C THR A 43 19.10 10.71 17.84
N TYR A 44 19.72 11.14 16.73
CA TYR A 44 18.99 11.76 15.63
C TYR A 44 17.99 10.79 14.98
N ARG A 45 18.39 9.54 14.76
CA ARG A 45 17.48 8.51 14.23
C ARG A 45 16.32 8.23 15.16
N GLU A 46 16.57 8.15 16.47
CA GLU A 46 15.52 7.92 17.46
C GLU A 46 14.55 9.10 17.53
N TYR A 47 15.05 10.33 17.47
CA TYR A 47 14.24 11.54 17.41
C TYR A 47 13.32 11.55 16.17
N MET A 48 13.87 11.28 14.98
CA MET A 48 13.10 11.21 13.74
C MET A 48 12.05 10.10 13.77
N LYS A 49 12.39 8.94 14.34
CA LYS A 49 11.46 7.82 14.51
C LYS A 49 10.32 8.19 15.47
N SER A 50 10.62 8.78 16.60
CA SER A 50 9.62 9.22 17.57
C SER A 50 8.66 10.28 16.99
N GLN A 51 9.16 11.19 16.16
CA GLN A 51 8.32 12.15 15.44
C GLN A 51 7.38 11.44 14.46
N ALA A 52 7.90 10.52 13.65
CA ALA A 52 7.10 9.77 12.70
C ALA A 52 6.02 8.90 13.40
N GLU A 53 6.35 8.30 14.55
CA GLU A 53 5.40 7.55 15.38
C GLU A 53 4.27 8.45 15.91
N THR A 54 4.62 9.63 16.41
CA THR A 54 3.63 10.61 16.90
C THR A 54 2.72 11.11 15.78
N GLU A 55 3.27 11.42 14.61
CA GLU A 55 2.47 11.81 13.44
C GLU A 55 1.54 10.69 12.99
N ALA A 56 2.01 9.45 12.97
CA ALA A 56 1.20 8.28 12.61
C ALA A 56 0.08 8.02 13.63
N GLU A 57 0.34 8.20 14.93
CA GLU A 57 -0.65 8.07 16.00
C GLU A 57 -1.74 9.16 15.89
N LEU A 58 -1.36 10.41 15.70
CA LEU A 58 -2.30 11.52 15.47
C LEU A 58 -3.13 11.31 14.21
N PHE A 59 -2.51 10.83 13.14
CA PHE A 59 -3.20 10.49 11.90
C PHE A 59 -4.22 9.36 12.12
N GLY A 60 -3.81 8.27 12.78
CA GLY A 60 -4.70 7.15 13.11
C GLY A 60 -5.88 7.58 13.98
N THR A 61 -5.62 8.40 15.00
CA THR A 61 -6.67 8.93 15.89
C THR A 61 -7.65 9.80 15.13
N SER A 62 -7.18 10.68 14.25
CA SER A 62 -8.06 11.54 13.44
C SER A 62 -8.94 10.75 12.46
N ILE A 63 -8.46 9.63 11.93
CA ILE A 63 -9.28 8.71 11.13
C ILE A 63 -10.37 8.08 12.00
N ILE A 64 -10.01 7.54 13.17
CA ILE A 64 -10.96 6.91 14.08
C ILE A 64 -12.05 7.92 14.50
N ASP A 65 -11.66 9.15 14.84
CA ASP A 65 -12.59 10.21 15.20
C ASP A 65 -13.54 10.58 14.06
N ALA A 66 -13.04 10.59 12.82
CA ALA A 66 -13.86 10.83 11.65
C ALA A 66 -14.87 9.68 11.43
N LEU A 67 -14.42 8.42 11.51
CA LEU A 67 -15.25 7.24 11.28
C LEU A 67 -16.30 6.99 12.39
N ASN A 68 -16.08 7.52 13.59
CA ASN A 68 -17.04 7.45 14.69
C ASN A 68 -18.25 8.39 14.53
N GLU A 69 -18.24 9.29 13.54
CA GLU A 69 -19.40 10.12 13.25
C GLU A 69 -20.58 9.28 12.74
N LYS A 70 -21.79 9.58 13.26
CA LYS A 70 -23.01 8.85 12.92
C LYS A 70 -23.50 9.16 11.52
N ASN A 71 -23.28 10.38 11.05
CA ASN A 71 -23.74 10.86 9.76
C ASN A 71 -22.63 10.71 8.70
N VAL A 72 -22.98 10.16 7.53
CA VAL A 72 -22.05 9.97 6.39
C VAL A 72 -21.45 11.30 5.95
N ALA A 73 -22.27 12.36 5.82
CA ALA A 73 -21.79 13.68 5.41
C ALA A 73 -20.75 14.27 6.39
N ASP A 74 -20.96 14.06 7.69
CA ASP A 74 -20.01 14.51 8.73
C ASP A 74 -18.72 13.69 8.70
N ARG A 75 -18.81 12.36 8.46
CA ARG A 75 -17.63 11.51 8.25
C ARG A 75 -16.79 12.00 7.07
N ILE A 76 -17.42 12.18 5.93
CA ILE A 76 -16.76 12.69 4.72
C ILE A 76 -16.10 14.05 4.99
N ALA A 77 -16.82 15.00 5.59
CA ALA A 77 -16.31 16.32 5.89
C ALA A 77 -15.12 16.30 6.86
N LYS A 78 -15.09 15.36 7.81
CA LYS A 78 -13.95 15.15 8.71
C LYS A 78 -12.79 14.48 7.99
N LEU A 79 -13.03 13.42 7.22
CA LEU A 79 -11.99 12.74 6.45
C LEU A 79 -11.27 13.68 5.49
N GLN A 80 -12.00 14.59 4.80
CA GLN A 80 -11.42 15.59 3.90
C GLN A 80 -10.50 16.60 4.61
N LYS A 81 -10.69 16.82 5.91
CA LYS A 81 -9.88 17.76 6.71
C LYS A 81 -8.65 17.11 7.34
N ILE A 82 -8.49 15.80 7.23
CA ILE A 82 -7.34 15.10 7.82
C ILE A 82 -6.06 15.52 7.11
N ASN A 83 -5.10 16.03 7.89
CA ASN A 83 -3.75 16.28 7.40
C ASN A 83 -2.97 14.96 7.37
N ALA A 84 -2.91 14.33 6.19
CA ALA A 84 -2.28 13.04 6.01
C ALA A 84 -0.75 13.19 5.83
N PRO A 85 0.09 12.53 6.67
CA PRO A 85 1.54 12.59 6.56
C PRO A 85 2.03 11.73 5.38
N GLY A 86 2.39 12.39 4.28
CA GLY A 86 2.92 11.71 3.09
C GLY A 86 1.87 11.08 2.17
N GLU A 87 2.34 10.57 1.03
CA GLU A 87 1.48 10.12 -0.07
C GLU A 87 0.67 8.85 0.28
N ASN A 88 1.27 7.90 1.00
CA ASN A 88 0.58 6.68 1.42
C ASN A 88 -0.59 6.97 2.38
N ALA A 89 -0.42 7.92 3.29
CA ALA A 89 -1.48 8.33 4.20
C ALA A 89 -2.63 9.04 3.45
N LYS A 90 -2.31 9.87 2.45
CA LYS A 90 -3.32 10.46 1.55
C LYS A 90 -4.09 9.39 0.79
N ALA A 91 -3.42 8.34 0.31
CA ALA A 91 -4.07 7.21 -0.35
C ALA A 91 -5.06 6.49 0.58
N ILE A 92 -4.70 6.30 1.87
CA ILE A 92 -5.61 5.72 2.86
C ILE A 92 -6.86 6.59 3.03
N VAL A 93 -6.70 7.91 3.17
CA VAL A 93 -7.83 8.84 3.27
C VAL A 93 -8.71 8.76 2.02
N ALA A 94 -8.12 8.74 0.82
CA ALA A 94 -8.84 8.60 -0.43
C ALA A 94 -9.63 7.28 -0.50
N MET A 95 -9.06 6.15 -0.03
CA MET A 95 -9.77 4.87 0.08
C MET A 95 -10.96 4.91 1.02
N LEU A 96 -10.83 5.60 2.15
CA LEU A 96 -11.92 5.77 3.11
C LEU A 96 -13.02 6.66 2.52
N LEU A 97 -12.66 7.78 1.90
CA LEU A 97 -13.61 8.64 1.20
C LEU A 97 -14.36 7.89 0.11
N SER A 98 -13.67 7.07 -0.70
CA SER A 98 -14.31 6.26 -1.74
C SER A 98 -15.29 5.23 -1.18
N ALA A 99 -15.04 4.71 0.03
CA ALA A 99 -15.95 3.76 0.68
C ALA A 99 -17.22 4.44 1.23
N GLU A 100 -17.11 5.67 1.73
CA GLU A 100 -18.24 6.46 2.25
C GLU A 100 -19.08 7.07 1.13
N ALA A 101 -18.46 7.38 -0.02
CA ALA A 101 -19.14 7.98 -1.17
C ALA A 101 -20.07 6.98 -1.89
N THR A 102 -19.88 5.67 -1.72
CA THR A 102 -20.66 4.65 -2.42
C THR A 102 -22.11 4.65 -1.92
N GLY A 103 -23.06 5.11 -2.74
CA GLY A 103 -24.50 5.04 -2.46
C GLY A 103 -25.22 6.37 -2.19
N ASN A 104 -24.57 7.52 -2.37
CA ASN A 104 -25.21 8.84 -2.19
C ASN A 104 -25.06 9.74 -3.44
N GLU A 105 -26.03 10.63 -3.69
CA GLU A 105 -25.98 11.59 -4.81
C GLU A 105 -24.74 12.53 -4.79
N THR A 106 -24.10 12.69 -3.65
CA THR A 106 -22.85 13.45 -3.45
C THR A 106 -21.65 12.75 -4.08
N THR A 107 -21.80 11.48 -4.46
CA THR A 107 -20.77 10.55 -4.93
C THR A 107 -20.02 11.07 -6.16
N ILE A 108 -20.68 11.79 -7.07
CA ILE A 108 -20.08 12.24 -8.35
C ILE A 108 -18.92 13.21 -8.12
N PHE A 109 -19.14 14.24 -7.32
CA PHE A 109 -18.11 15.25 -7.04
C PHE A 109 -16.93 14.65 -6.28
N GLU A 110 -17.22 13.75 -5.35
CA GLU A 110 -16.19 13.13 -4.51
C GLU A 110 -15.33 12.13 -5.27
N MET A 111 -15.93 11.35 -6.18
CA MET A 111 -15.18 10.41 -7.02
C MET A 111 -14.23 11.10 -7.99
N SER A 112 -14.65 12.22 -8.61
CA SER A 112 -13.75 13.01 -9.45
C SER A 112 -12.59 13.60 -8.64
N THR A 113 -12.87 14.08 -7.43
CA THR A 113 -11.85 14.60 -6.51
C THR A 113 -10.86 13.51 -6.07
N ILE A 114 -11.37 12.30 -5.80
CA ILE A 114 -10.52 11.15 -5.43
C ILE A 114 -9.65 10.71 -6.61
N SER A 115 -10.20 10.69 -7.83
CA SER A 115 -9.44 10.40 -9.05
C SER A 115 -8.31 11.41 -9.28
N ASP A 116 -8.61 12.70 -9.18
CA ASP A 116 -7.62 13.77 -9.30
C ASP A 116 -6.50 13.68 -8.24
N ILE A 117 -6.86 13.29 -7.02
CA ILE A 117 -5.88 13.05 -5.96
C ILE A 117 -5.02 11.85 -6.32
N THR A 118 -5.62 10.75 -6.78
CA THR A 118 -4.94 9.49 -7.08
C THR A 118 -3.92 9.65 -8.22
N GLU A 119 -4.25 10.42 -9.26
CA GLU A 119 -3.33 10.69 -10.36
C GLU A 119 -2.07 11.48 -9.94
N LYS A 120 -2.22 12.34 -8.94
CA LYS A 120 -1.13 13.20 -8.42
C LYS A 120 -0.28 12.52 -7.36
N LEU A 121 -0.75 11.41 -6.78
CA LEU A 121 -0.03 10.70 -5.73
C LEU A 121 1.11 9.84 -6.29
N SER A 122 2.31 10.00 -5.70
CA SER A 122 3.45 9.11 -5.94
C SER A 122 3.39 7.91 -5.00
N ILE A 123 2.37 7.05 -5.17
CA ILE A 123 2.13 5.87 -4.36
C ILE A 123 2.57 4.60 -5.10
N ASP A 124 2.77 3.52 -4.33
CA ASP A 124 3.02 2.19 -4.88
C ASP A 124 1.92 1.77 -5.86
N ALA A 125 2.30 1.06 -6.93
CA ALA A 125 1.39 0.62 -7.98
C ALA A 125 0.20 -0.18 -7.43
N HIS A 126 0.41 -1.04 -6.43
CA HIS A 126 -0.65 -1.84 -5.82
C HIS A 126 -1.73 -0.99 -5.14
N TYR A 127 -1.33 0.07 -4.43
CA TYR A 127 -2.30 0.99 -3.82
C TYR A 127 -3.03 1.82 -4.85
N ARG A 128 -2.36 2.21 -5.93
CA ARG A 128 -2.99 2.92 -7.05
C ARG A 128 -4.03 2.05 -7.75
N ASP A 129 -3.68 0.80 -8.05
CA ASP A 129 -4.60 -0.15 -8.67
C ASP A 129 -5.81 -0.45 -7.78
N LEU A 130 -5.60 -0.59 -6.46
CA LEU A 130 -6.70 -0.73 -5.50
C LEU A 130 -7.63 0.49 -5.49
N LEU A 131 -7.07 1.71 -5.47
CA LEU A 131 -7.86 2.93 -5.53
C LEU A 131 -8.66 3.02 -6.83
N ASN A 132 -8.01 2.79 -7.98
CA ASN A 132 -8.68 2.78 -9.27
C ASN A 132 -9.81 1.76 -9.31
N PHE A 133 -9.57 0.55 -8.82
CA PHE A 133 -10.60 -0.49 -8.73
C PHE A 133 -11.80 -0.03 -7.88
N LYS A 134 -11.55 0.56 -6.70
CA LYS A 134 -12.61 1.09 -5.83
C LYS A 134 -13.39 2.24 -6.46
N ILE A 135 -12.70 3.18 -7.12
CA ILE A 135 -13.33 4.28 -7.84
C ILE A 135 -14.26 3.74 -8.93
N LEU A 136 -13.78 2.77 -9.72
CA LEU A 136 -14.58 2.15 -10.78
C LEU A 136 -15.78 1.39 -10.26
N LEU A 137 -15.69 0.72 -9.10
CA LEU A 137 -16.84 0.09 -8.46
C LEU A 137 -17.92 1.12 -8.07
N GLY A 138 -17.51 2.30 -7.60
CA GLY A 138 -18.43 3.38 -7.22
C GLY A 138 -18.94 4.23 -8.39
N SER A 139 -18.39 4.06 -9.61
CA SER A 139 -18.71 4.91 -10.77
C SER A 139 -19.91 4.43 -11.60
N SER A 140 -20.67 3.45 -11.12
CA SER A 140 -21.77 2.83 -11.87
C SER A 140 -22.88 3.82 -12.31
N GLU A 141 -23.10 4.87 -11.55
CA GLU A 141 -24.11 5.90 -11.84
C GLU A 141 -23.58 7.10 -12.63
N ILE A 142 -22.26 7.19 -12.80
CA ILE A 142 -21.59 8.39 -13.31
C ILE A 142 -20.94 8.15 -14.67
N MET A 143 -20.42 6.95 -14.88
CA MET A 143 -19.62 6.58 -16.04
C MET A 143 -20.46 5.70 -16.97
N ASP A 144 -20.40 5.99 -18.27
CA ASP A 144 -21.03 5.14 -19.28
C ASP A 144 -20.46 3.71 -19.25
N LEU A 145 -21.31 2.72 -19.59
CA LEU A 145 -20.95 1.30 -19.51
C LEU A 145 -19.72 0.97 -20.36
N ASP A 146 -19.62 1.53 -21.58
CA ASP A 146 -18.47 1.33 -22.47
C ASP A 146 -17.17 1.96 -21.92
N GLU A 147 -17.28 3.11 -21.26
CA GLU A 147 -16.15 3.75 -20.59
C GLU A 147 -15.68 2.95 -19.36
N ARG A 148 -16.63 2.38 -18.60
CA ARG A 148 -16.32 1.50 -17.46
C ARG A 148 -15.59 0.24 -17.90
N ILE A 149 -16.04 -0.40 -19.00
CA ILE A 149 -15.33 -1.57 -19.57
C ILE A 149 -13.89 -1.20 -19.88
N LYS A 150 -13.64 -0.12 -20.64
CA LYS A 150 -12.29 0.32 -21.00
C LYS A 150 -11.42 0.62 -19.77
N ALA A 151 -12.01 1.19 -18.73
CA ALA A 151 -11.30 1.48 -17.49
C ALA A 151 -10.92 0.20 -16.74
N PHE A 152 -11.82 -0.79 -16.66
CA PHE A 152 -11.50 -2.11 -16.08
C PHE A 152 -10.49 -2.90 -16.94
N GLU A 153 -10.44 -2.74 -18.26
CA GLU A 153 -9.39 -3.33 -19.12
C GLU A 153 -8.00 -2.90 -18.69
N GLY A 154 -7.85 -1.69 -18.16
CA GLY A 154 -6.59 -1.21 -17.57
C GLY A 154 -6.10 -2.08 -16.41
N LEU A 155 -7.03 -2.60 -15.60
CA LEU A 155 -6.77 -3.43 -14.42
C LEU A 155 -6.78 -4.94 -14.74
N SER A 156 -7.32 -5.37 -15.90
CA SER A 156 -7.38 -6.78 -16.31
C SER A 156 -6.09 -7.31 -16.94
N LYS A 157 -5.01 -6.50 -16.96
CA LYS A 157 -3.73 -6.89 -17.56
C LYS A 157 -3.04 -7.99 -16.76
N PRO A 158 -2.31 -8.91 -17.43
CA PRO A 158 -1.52 -9.95 -16.76
C PRO A 158 -0.57 -9.35 -15.72
N GLY A 159 -0.52 -9.96 -14.53
CA GLY A 159 0.31 -9.49 -13.41
C GLY A 159 -0.34 -8.42 -12.53
N ASN A 160 -1.51 -7.90 -12.87
CA ASN A 160 -2.26 -7.02 -11.99
C ASN A 160 -2.99 -7.85 -10.93
N PRO A 161 -2.87 -7.55 -9.62
CA PRO A 161 -3.53 -8.31 -8.56
C PRO A 161 -5.06 -8.24 -8.59
N PHE A 162 -5.63 -7.25 -9.28
CA PHE A 162 -7.08 -7.08 -9.44
C PHE A 162 -7.62 -7.61 -10.76
N ARG A 163 -6.78 -8.28 -11.57
CA ARG A 163 -7.12 -8.77 -12.91
C ARG A 163 -8.44 -9.53 -12.96
N LEU A 164 -8.55 -10.60 -12.19
CA LEU A 164 -9.75 -11.43 -12.19
C LEU A 164 -10.98 -10.74 -11.62
N LEU A 165 -10.79 -9.81 -10.68
CA LEU A 165 -11.88 -8.99 -10.16
C LEU A 165 -12.36 -7.95 -11.18
N ALA A 166 -11.44 -7.38 -11.97
CA ALA A 166 -11.79 -6.49 -13.07
C ALA A 166 -12.54 -7.24 -14.18
N GLU A 167 -12.11 -8.46 -14.53
CA GLU A 167 -12.80 -9.32 -15.49
C GLU A 167 -14.20 -9.71 -15.00
N GLU A 168 -14.40 -9.97 -13.70
CA GLU A 168 -15.71 -10.19 -13.10
C GLU A 168 -16.62 -8.96 -13.29
N GLN A 169 -16.11 -7.75 -13.03
CA GLN A 169 -16.90 -6.53 -13.23
C GLN A 169 -17.25 -6.28 -14.70
N MET A 170 -16.32 -6.53 -15.61
CA MET A 170 -16.58 -6.44 -17.05
C MET A 170 -17.66 -7.45 -17.49
N ALA A 171 -17.67 -8.66 -16.94
CA ALA A 171 -18.74 -9.62 -17.21
C ALA A 171 -20.11 -9.13 -16.71
N LEU A 172 -20.16 -8.50 -15.53
CA LEU A 172 -21.39 -7.89 -15.02
C LEU A 172 -21.89 -6.73 -15.92
N ILE A 173 -20.98 -5.89 -16.40
CA ILE A 173 -21.32 -4.80 -17.33
C ILE A 173 -21.84 -5.37 -18.66
N GLU A 174 -21.27 -6.44 -19.18
CA GLU A 174 -21.81 -7.11 -20.37
C GLU A 174 -23.26 -7.61 -20.16
N LEU A 175 -23.59 -8.07 -18.94
CA LEU A 175 -24.97 -8.41 -18.60
C LEU A 175 -25.89 -7.17 -18.58
N GLU A 176 -25.41 -6.06 -18.04
CA GLU A 176 -26.15 -4.78 -18.06
C GLU A 176 -26.42 -4.31 -19.48
N LEU A 177 -25.50 -4.53 -20.41
CA LEU A 177 -25.63 -4.26 -21.86
C LEU A 177 -26.52 -5.27 -22.60
N GLY A 178 -26.95 -6.36 -21.94
CA GLY A 178 -27.71 -7.44 -22.56
C GLY A 178 -26.85 -8.45 -23.35
N ASN A 179 -25.55 -8.35 -23.31
CA ASN A 179 -24.59 -9.19 -24.02
C ASN A 179 -24.32 -10.49 -23.24
N THR A 180 -25.35 -11.30 -23.02
CA THR A 180 -25.26 -12.49 -22.15
C THR A 180 -24.16 -13.49 -22.59
N ASP A 181 -23.97 -13.68 -23.89
CA ASP A 181 -22.96 -14.62 -24.42
C ASP A 181 -21.54 -14.15 -24.09
N ASN A 182 -21.25 -12.84 -24.23
CA ASN A 182 -19.97 -12.26 -23.84
C ASN A 182 -19.70 -12.40 -22.34
N ALA A 183 -20.73 -12.18 -21.52
CA ALA A 183 -20.62 -12.33 -20.08
C ALA A 183 -20.31 -13.78 -19.71
N VAL A 184 -21.02 -14.76 -20.30
CA VAL A 184 -20.75 -16.19 -20.09
C VAL A 184 -19.33 -16.54 -20.49
N GLU A 185 -18.84 -16.06 -21.62
CA GLU A 185 -17.46 -16.31 -22.07
C GLU A 185 -16.43 -15.77 -21.05
N LYS A 186 -16.62 -14.53 -20.58
CA LYS A 186 -15.72 -13.93 -19.57
C LYS A 186 -15.76 -14.72 -18.26
N ILE A 187 -16.93 -15.07 -17.75
CA ILE A 187 -17.09 -15.84 -16.50
C ILE A 187 -16.45 -17.22 -16.63
N SER A 188 -16.61 -17.87 -17.79
CA SER A 188 -15.99 -19.18 -18.07
C SER A 188 -14.46 -19.08 -18.06
N LYS A 189 -13.88 -18.03 -18.65
CA LYS A 189 -12.43 -17.77 -18.62
C LYS A 189 -11.93 -17.58 -17.18
N ILE A 190 -12.67 -16.85 -16.34
CA ILE A 190 -12.34 -16.69 -14.92
C ILE A 190 -12.30 -18.04 -14.21
N LEU A 191 -13.25 -18.94 -14.47
CA LEU A 191 -13.32 -20.26 -13.83
C LEU A 191 -12.16 -21.19 -14.20
N LEU A 192 -11.57 -20.99 -15.39
CA LEU A 192 -10.42 -21.76 -15.86
C LEU A 192 -9.07 -21.18 -15.43
N ASP A 193 -9.06 -20.02 -14.78
CA ASP A 193 -7.83 -19.32 -14.42
C ASP A 193 -7.14 -19.93 -13.20
N SER A 194 -5.82 -20.09 -13.27
CA SER A 194 -5.00 -20.68 -12.20
C SER A 194 -4.88 -19.82 -10.95
N GLU A 195 -5.09 -18.49 -11.08
CA GLU A 195 -5.05 -17.55 -9.96
C GLU A 195 -6.41 -17.37 -9.28
N LEU A 196 -7.40 -18.16 -9.67
CA LEU A 196 -8.77 -18.07 -9.18
C LEU A 196 -8.88 -18.38 -7.70
N THR A 197 -9.35 -17.41 -6.91
CA THR A 197 -9.63 -17.60 -5.49
C THR A 197 -10.94 -18.37 -5.26
N ALA A 198 -11.08 -19.05 -4.11
CA ALA A 198 -12.29 -19.78 -3.77
C ALA A 198 -13.56 -18.90 -3.72
N GLY A 199 -13.42 -17.66 -3.22
CA GLY A 199 -14.51 -16.69 -3.17
C GLY A 199 -14.99 -16.28 -4.55
N LEU A 200 -14.08 -15.99 -5.47
CA LEU A 200 -14.41 -15.60 -6.85
C LEU A 200 -14.99 -16.81 -7.62
N ARG A 201 -14.45 -18.00 -7.41
CA ARG A 201 -15.01 -19.24 -7.99
C ARG A 201 -16.48 -19.41 -7.64
N ASN A 202 -16.83 -19.25 -6.35
CA ASN A 202 -18.22 -19.38 -5.90
C ASN A 202 -19.14 -18.36 -6.58
N ARG A 203 -18.71 -17.10 -6.68
CA ARG A 203 -19.51 -16.05 -7.35
C ARG A 203 -19.68 -16.29 -8.85
N ALA A 204 -18.58 -16.63 -9.54
CA ALA A 204 -18.59 -16.95 -10.96
C ALA A 204 -19.49 -18.15 -11.27
N THR A 205 -19.41 -19.22 -10.45
CA THR A 205 -20.29 -20.40 -10.55
C THR A 205 -21.78 -20.00 -10.38
N GLN A 206 -22.08 -19.19 -9.35
CA GLN A 206 -23.45 -18.73 -9.11
C GLN A 206 -23.98 -17.87 -10.27
N MET A 207 -23.14 -17.01 -10.86
CA MET A 207 -23.53 -16.23 -12.03
C MET A 207 -23.87 -17.12 -13.23
N LEU A 208 -23.08 -18.15 -13.54
CA LEU A 208 -23.40 -19.08 -14.62
C LEU A 208 -24.71 -19.82 -14.38
N ILE A 209 -24.95 -20.32 -13.17
CA ILE A 209 -26.20 -20.99 -12.81
C ILE A 209 -27.38 -20.05 -12.99
N ALA A 210 -27.27 -18.78 -12.55
CA ALA A 210 -28.30 -17.77 -12.73
C ALA A 210 -28.61 -17.47 -14.22
N LEU A 211 -27.61 -17.62 -15.09
CA LEU A 211 -27.74 -17.49 -16.55
C LEU A 211 -28.21 -18.78 -17.24
N GLY A 212 -28.55 -19.83 -16.46
CA GLY A 212 -29.01 -21.11 -17.00
C GLY A 212 -27.91 -21.94 -17.66
N LYS A 213 -26.66 -21.69 -17.34
CA LYS A 213 -25.50 -22.46 -17.83
C LYS A 213 -25.01 -23.44 -16.77
N ASP A 214 -24.53 -24.60 -17.21
CA ASP A 214 -23.95 -25.62 -16.33
C ASP A 214 -22.45 -25.36 -16.16
N PRO A 215 -21.95 -25.04 -14.94
CA PRO A 215 -20.54 -24.80 -14.70
C PRO A 215 -19.66 -26.04 -14.90
N GLU A 216 -20.21 -27.28 -14.84
CA GLU A 216 -19.45 -28.51 -15.02
C GLU A 216 -19.03 -28.70 -16.49
N LEU A 217 -19.83 -28.19 -17.45
CA LEU A 217 -19.53 -28.27 -18.87
C LEU A 217 -18.40 -27.36 -19.37
N ILE A 218 -17.89 -26.49 -18.49
CA ILE A 218 -16.81 -25.53 -18.84
C ILE A 218 -15.43 -26.18 -18.65
N ASN A 219 -15.34 -27.28 -17.92
CA ASN A 219 -14.09 -27.98 -17.63
C ASN A 219 -13.77 -29.09 -18.65
N GLU A 220 -14.60 -29.30 -19.66
CA GLU A 220 -14.35 -30.21 -20.80
C GLU A 220 -13.79 -29.44 -22.02
#